data_3197f0fa1705e574fd5f4dc5e430438f
#
_entry.id   3197f0fa1705e574fd5f4dc5e430438f
#
_cell.length_a   1.000
_cell.length_b   1.000
_cell.length_c   1.000
_cell.angle_alpha   90.00
_cell.angle_beta   90.00
_cell.angle_gamma   90.00
#
_symmetry.space_group_name_H-M   'P 1'
#
loop_
_entity.id
_entity.type
_entity.pdbx_description
1 polymer ?
#
loop_
_entity_poly.entity_id
_entity_poly.type
_entity_poly.pdbx_seq_one_letter_code
_entity_poly.pdbx_strand_id
1 'polypeptide(L)'
;MEIAYGRSELDHLLLDSIKDADYRPSPLYEKLLRLPWSDVFTTNYDTLLERAGENLVEKTFTLVTNKNDLVGSSGATRLIKLHGSFPSQRPFIITAEDYRTYPQKFAPFVNTVQQSLLENTLCMIGFSGNDPNFNNWIGWIRDNLGAENAPYLYLLSHEAVSDVRREWLHRRNIIVVDLSEIFSAESPYAIYEQTLDYLWNAYSEFHATGQNWKIEQLLGKNLNHTASIKEVLPILKKNRENCPKVLTLSDSNRERLKHLLSIARSILAEQCSQKDSDTENEIE
;
A
#
# COMPACT_ATOMS: atom_id res chain seq x y z
N MET A 1 30.90 -19.78 -8.17
CA MET A 1 31.78 -18.94 -7.33
C MET A 1 31.75 -19.41 -5.86
N GLU A 2 30.62 -19.42 -5.17
CA GLU A 2 30.55 -19.85 -3.76
C GLU A 2 31.15 -21.24 -3.52
N ILE A 3 30.88 -22.23 -4.40
CA ILE A 3 31.42 -23.59 -4.30
C ILE A 3 32.95 -23.60 -4.40
N ALA A 4 33.54 -22.69 -5.17
CA ALA A 4 34.98 -22.67 -5.43
C ALA A 4 35.76 -21.82 -4.41
N TYR A 5 35.17 -20.74 -3.90
CA TYR A 5 35.88 -19.73 -3.10
C TYR A 5 35.23 -19.45 -1.73
N GLY A 6 34.07 -20.05 -1.46
CA GLY A 6 33.33 -19.88 -0.23
C GLY A 6 32.40 -18.66 -0.20
N ARG A 7 31.53 -18.62 0.80
CA ARG A 7 30.51 -17.59 0.97
C ARG A 7 31.10 -16.20 1.24
N SER A 8 32.12 -16.12 2.06
CA SER A 8 32.74 -14.85 2.43
C SER A 8 33.28 -14.11 1.20
N GLU A 9 33.92 -14.85 0.28
CA GLU A 9 34.47 -14.26 -0.95
C GLU A 9 33.37 -13.77 -1.88
N LEU A 10 32.25 -14.50 -1.96
CA LEU A 10 31.07 -14.06 -2.72
C LEU A 10 30.47 -12.77 -2.13
N ASP A 11 30.35 -12.68 -0.81
CA ASP A 11 29.85 -11.50 -0.12
C ASP A 11 30.79 -10.30 -0.32
N HIS A 12 32.12 -10.50 -0.26
CA HIS A 12 33.09 -9.44 -0.56
C HIS A 12 32.99 -8.95 -2.00
N LEU A 13 32.92 -9.88 -2.95
CA LEU A 13 32.75 -9.51 -4.36
C LEU A 13 31.48 -8.68 -4.58
N LEU A 14 30.37 -9.01 -3.93
CA LEU A 14 29.13 -8.26 -4.03
C LEU A 14 29.31 -6.83 -3.48
N LEU A 15 29.92 -6.68 -2.31
CA LEU A 15 30.20 -5.38 -1.70
C LEU A 15 31.13 -4.52 -2.56
N ASP A 16 32.16 -5.13 -3.16
CA ASP A 16 33.11 -4.43 -4.02
C ASP A 16 32.51 -4.05 -5.38
N SER A 17 31.57 -4.87 -5.88
CA SER A 17 30.90 -4.62 -7.15
C SER A 17 29.81 -3.54 -7.07
N ILE A 18 29.10 -3.47 -5.94
CA ILE A 18 28.05 -2.50 -5.69
C ILE A 18 28.56 -1.49 -4.67
N LYS A 19 29.13 -0.40 -5.16
CA LYS A 19 29.69 0.67 -4.32
C LYS A 19 28.56 1.58 -3.84
N ASP A 20 27.75 1.10 -2.91
CA ASP A 20 26.57 1.78 -2.42
C ASP A 20 26.83 3.22 -1.96
N ALA A 21 27.97 3.46 -1.28
CA ALA A 21 28.35 4.78 -0.79
C ALA A 21 28.63 5.81 -1.89
N ASP A 22 28.98 5.36 -3.11
CA ASP A 22 29.27 6.26 -4.23
C ASP A 22 28.01 6.78 -4.92
N TYR A 23 26.86 6.17 -4.65
CA TYR A 23 25.57 6.56 -5.24
C TYR A 23 24.74 7.38 -4.27
N ARG A 24 23.98 8.31 -4.83
CA ARG A 24 22.99 9.11 -4.08
C ARG A 24 21.59 8.76 -4.58
N PRO A 25 20.60 8.72 -3.67
CA PRO A 25 19.21 8.54 -4.10
C PRO A 25 18.80 9.69 -5.02
N SER A 26 18.15 9.36 -6.14
CA SER A 26 17.57 10.38 -7.00
C SER A 26 16.25 10.89 -6.40
N PRO A 27 15.74 12.05 -6.82
CA PRO A 27 14.44 12.57 -6.40
C PRO A 27 13.26 11.61 -6.62
N LEU A 28 13.39 10.64 -7.54
CA LEU A 28 12.36 9.61 -7.74
C LEU A 28 12.11 8.75 -6.50
N TYR A 29 13.17 8.45 -5.73
CA TYR A 29 13.02 7.67 -4.50
C TYR A 29 12.18 8.43 -3.46
N GLU A 30 12.39 9.74 -3.32
CA GLU A 30 11.60 10.58 -2.42
C GLU A 30 10.14 10.68 -2.88
N LYS A 31 9.90 10.88 -4.20
CA LYS A 31 8.55 10.87 -4.78
C LYS A 31 7.85 9.52 -4.55
N LEU A 32 8.57 8.41 -4.76
CA LEU A 32 8.06 7.07 -4.51
C LEU A 32 7.66 6.88 -3.04
N LEU A 33 8.56 7.21 -2.12
CA LEU A 33 8.36 7.00 -0.70
C LEU A 33 7.31 7.94 -0.09
N ARG A 34 7.07 9.10 -0.69
CA ARG A 34 6.00 10.03 -0.27
C ARG A 34 4.61 9.43 -0.43
N LEU A 35 4.40 8.55 -1.41
CA LEU A 35 3.10 7.89 -1.61
C LEU A 35 2.67 7.09 -0.37
N PRO A 36 1.36 6.90 -0.15
CA PRO A 36 0.79 6.33 1.07
C PRO A 36 0.89 4.79 1.13
N TRP A 37 2.08 4.27 0.93
CA TRP A 37 2.33 2.83 1.03
C TRP A 37 2.11 2.33 2.46
N SER A 38 1.52 1.14 2.59
CA SER A 38 1.52 0.38 3.86
C SER A 38 2.90 -0.22 4.11
N ASP A 39 3.43 -0.89 3.09
CA ASP A 39 4.73 -1.53 3.10
C ASP A 39 5.48 -1.23 1.80
N VAL A 40 6.78 -1.12 1.88
CA VAL A 40 7.69 -1.06 0.72
C VAL A 40 8.64 -2.24 0.82
N PHE A 41 8.49 -3.22 -0.08
CA PHE A 41 9.37 -4.38 -0.16
C PHE A 41 10.43 -4.15 -1.22
N THR A 42 11.67 -4.49 -0.91
CA THR A 42 12.75 -4.46 -1.89
C THR A 42 13.65 -5.68 -1.77
N THR A 43 14.12 -6.15 -2.91
CA THR A 43 15.16 -7.19 -3.00
C THR A 43 16.56 -6.61 -3.20
N ASN A 44 16.67 -5.28 -3.36
CA ASN A 44 17.94 -4.59 -3.51
C ASN A 44 18.74 -4.60 -2.21
N TYR A 45 20.06 -4.70 -2.34
CA TYR A 45 20.98 -4.66 -1.19
C TYR A 45 21.39 -3.25 -0.80
N ASP A 46 21.39 -2.30 -1.79
CA ASP A 46 21.78 -0.90 -1.58
C ASP A 46 20.91 -0.19 -0.55
N THR A 47 21.38 0.97 -0.07
CA THR A 47 20.68 1.78 0.94
C THR A 47 20.01 3.03 0.36
N LEU A 48 19.74 3.06 -0.94
CA LEU A 48 19.17 4.24 -1.61
C LEU A 48 17.78 4.60 -1.11
N LEU A 49 16.92 3.60 -0.88
CA LEU A 49 15.57 3.83 -0.32
C LEU A 49 15.63 4.34 1.11
N GLU A 50 16.49 3.76 1.93
CA GLU A 50 16.68 4.17 3.32
C GLU A 50 17.13 5.64 3.40
N ARG A 51 18.19 5.99 2.65
CA ARG A 51 18.72 7.36 2.60
C ARG A 51 17.75 8.37 2.01
N ALA A 52 16.91 7.95 1.05
CA ALA A 52 15.83 8.79 0.55
C ALA A 52 14.73 9.00 1.60
N GLY A 53 14.41 7.94 2.38
CA GLY A 53 13.43 8.01 3.47
C GLY A 53 13.86 8.95 4.60
N GLU A 54 15.16 9.01 4.91
CA GLU A 54 15.72 9.93 5.92
C GLU A 54 15.54 11.40 5.53
N ASN A 55 15.46 11.71 4.23
CA ASN A 55 15.24 13.08 3.74
C ASN A 55 13.77 13.53 3.84
N LEU A 56 12.83 12.61 4.04
CA LEU A 56 11.40 12.94 4.12
C LEU A 56 11.01 13.35 5.53
N VAL A 57 10.79 14.64 5.74
CA VAL A 57 10.40 15.19 7.05
C VAL A 57 8.95 14.84 7.43
N GLU A 58 8.07 14.73 6.44
CA GLU A 58 6.64 14.51 6.63
C GLU A 58 6.26 13.05 6.88
N LYS A 59 7.18 12.10 6.69
CA LYS A 59 6.88 10.67 6.79
C LYS A 59 8.05 9.91 7.41
N THR A 60 7.74 9.07 8.36
CA THR A 60 8.70 8.17 8.99
C THR A 60 8.53 6.73 8.51
N PHE A 61 9.63 6.01 8.39
CA PHE A 61 9.65 4.61 7.98
C PHE A 61 10.25 3.75 9.08
N THR A 62 9.67 2.56 9.25
CA THR A 62 10.29 1.52 10.06
C THR A 62 11.14 0.65 9.16
N LEU A 63 12.46 0.72 9.30
CA LEU A 63 13.38 -0.11 8.54
C LEU A 63 13.39 -1.53 9.11
N VAL A 64 13.19 -2.52 8.22
CA VAL A 64 13.19 -3.95 8.55
C VAL A 64 14.22 -4.65 7.67
N THR A 65 15.36 -5.00 8.24
CA THR A 65 16.49 -5.66 7.56
C THR A 65 16.69 -7.10 8.02
N ASN A 66 16.18 -7.43 9.20
CA ASN A 66 16.24 -8.78 9.77
C ASN A 66 14.91 -9.15 10.43
N LYS A 67 14.73 -10.43 10.75
CA LYS A 67 13.47 -10.97 11.29
C LYS A 67 13.06 -10.37 12.66
N ASN A 68 14.04 -9.91 13.45
CA ASN A 68 13.74 -9.34 14.76
C ASN A 68 13.14 -7.91 14.63
N ASP A 69 13.49 -7.19 13.55
CA ASP A 69 12.95 -5.86 13.27
C ASP A 69 11.45 -5.89 12.97
N LEU A 70 10.89 -7.07 12.61
CA LEU A 70 9.45 -7.24 12.44
C LEU A 70 8.67 -7.09 13.75
N VAL A 71 9.33 -7.34 14.89
CA VAL A 71 8.69 -7.24 16.20
C VAL A 71 8.44 -5.76 16.50
N GLY A 72 7.16 -5.38 16.65
CA GLY A 72 6.78 -3.99 16.94
C GLY A 72 6.87 -3.04 15.73
N SER A 73 7.09 -3.54 14.52
CA SER A 73 7.19 -2.71 13.30
C SER A 73 5.84 -2.21 12.76
N SER A 74 4.73 -2.65 13.34
CA SER A 74 3.38 -2.22 12.95
C SER A 74 3.10 -0.76 13.37
N GLY A 75 2.30 -0.05 12.56
CA GLY A 75 1.85 1.32 12.89
C GLY A 75 2.52 2.44 12.08
N ALA A 76 3.61 2.15 11.38
CA ALA A 76 4.23 3.04 10.40
C ALA A 76 4.44 2.31 9.08
N THR A 77 4.72 3.06 8.00
CA THR A 77 5.14 2.45 6.74
C THR A 77 6.46 1.69 6.94
N ARG A 78 6.49 0.41 6.62
CA ARG A 78 7.70 -0.41 6.75
C ARG A 78 8.49 -0.40 5.44
N LEU A 79 9.79 -0.24 5.53
CA LEU A 79 10.73 -0.48 4.43
C LEU A 79 11.43 -1.80 4.71
N ILE A 80 11.10 -2.83 3.94
CA ILE A 80 11.46 -4.23 4.21
C ILE A 80 12.47 -4.72 3.18
N LYS A 81 13.68 -5.07 3.63
CA LYS A 81 14.78 -5.61 2.84
C LYS A 81 14.74 -7.12 2.85
N LEU A 82 14.22 -7.71 1.77
CA LEU A 82 13.99 -9.17 1.72
C LEU A 82 15.26 -9.99 1.53
N HIS A 83 16.28 -9.43 0.87
CA HIS A 83 17.48 -10.19 0.45
C HIS A 83 18.76 -9.78 1.18
N GLY A 84 18.64 -9.11 2.32
CA GLY A 84 19.77 -8.53 3.04
C GLY A 84 19.96 -7.05 2.71
N SER A 85 20.87 -6.37 3.41
CA SER A 85 21.16 -4.95 3.26
C SER A 85 22.63 -4.64 3.50
N PHE A 86 23.18 -3.73 2.72
CA PHE A 86 24.52 -3.22 2.93
C PHE A 86 24.58 -2.36 4.20
N PRO A 87 25.75 -2.26 4.84
CA PRO A 87 26.95 -3.08 4.59
C PRO A 87 26.96 -4.44 5.32
N SER A 88 26.07 -4.66 6.28
CA SER A 88 26.27 -5.72 7.28
C SER A 88 25.12 -6.70 7.46
N GLN A 89 23.94 -6.44 6.93
CA GLN A 89 22.78 -7.33 7.16
C GLN A 89 22.79 -8.53 6.21
N ARG A 90 23.30 -9.63 6.73
CA ARG A 90 23.48 -10.91 6.02
C ARG A 90 22.53 -11.99 6.53
N PRO A 91 22.37 -13.07 5.76
CA PRO A 91 23.01 -13.36 4.48
C PRO A 91 22.36 -12.57 3.33
N PHE A 92 23.15 -12.26 2.30
CA PHE A 92 22.61 -11.80 1.01
C PHE A 92 22.00 -12.98 0.27
N ILE A 93 20.82 -12.83 -0.28
CA ILE A 93 20.14 -13.89 -1.06
C ILE A 93 20.59 -13.78 -2.51
N ILE A 94 21.53 -14.65 -2.92
CA ILE A 94 22.21 -14.58 -4.22
C ILE A 94 22.15 -15.90 -4.95
N THR A 95 22.40 -17.02 -4.24
CA THR A 95 22.56 -18.34 -4.85
C THR A 95 21.23 -19.08 -4.97
N ALA A 96 21.17 -20.05 -5.88
CA ALA A 96 20.01 -20.94 -5.99
C ALA A 96 19.68 -21.63 -4.65
N GLU A 97 20.69 -21.95 -3.85
CA GLU A 97 20.51 -22.55 -2.52
C GLU A 97 19.93 -21.57 -1.51
N ASP A 98 20.29 -20.27 -1.59
CA ASP A 98 19.67 -19.22 -0.78
C ASP A 98 18.16 -19.14 -1.09
N TYR A 99 17.80 -19.09 -2.36
CA TYR A 99 16.39 -19.05 -2.79
C TYR A 99 15.64 -20.32 -2.38
N ARG A 100 16.26 -21.50 -2.53
CA ARG A 100 15.64 -22.77 -2.17
C ARG A 100 15.32 -22.87 -0.68
N THR A 101 16.24 -22.36 0.17
CA THR A 101 16.10 -22.42 1.63
C THR A 101 15.37 -21.21 2.21
N TYR A 102 15.09 -20.18 1.40
CA TYR A 102 14.47 -18.92 1.84
C TYR A 102 13.15 -19.13 2.60
N PRO A 103 12.18 -19.94 2.11
CA PRO A 103 10.91 -20.09 2.80
C PRO A 103 11.02 -20.62 4.23
N GLN A 104 12.06 -21.38 4.52
CA GLN A 104 12.30 -21.94 5.85
C GLN A 104 13.12 -21.01 6.73
N LYS A 105 14.22 -20.48 6.20
CA LYS A 105 15.15 -19.63 6.97
C LYS A 105 14.59 -18.24 7.26
N PHE A 106 13.74 -17.74 6.35
CA PHE A 106 13.14 -16.41 6.38
C PHE A 106 11.61 -16.46 6.45
N ALA A 107 11.03 -17.50 7.04
CA ALA A 107 9.59 -17.65 7.20
C ALA A 107 8.88 -16.40 7.73
N PRO A 108 9.40 -15.62 8.69
CA PRO A 108 8.76 -14.37 9.12
C PRO A 108 8.60 -13.35 7.98
N PHE A 109 9.60 -13.20 7.10
CA PHE A 109 9.47 -12.34 5.92
C PHE A 109 8.46 -12.88 4.91
N VAL A 110 8.51 -14.19 4.65
CA VAL A 110 7.53 -14.86 3.76
C VAL A 110 6.11 -14.61 4.23
N ASN A 111 5.83 -14.83 5.52
CA ASN A 111 4.51 -14.61 6.11
C ASN A 111 4.09 -13.14 6.02
N THR A 112 5.02 -12.20 6.26
CA THR A 112 4.74 -10.76 6.16
C THR A 112 4.36 -10.37 4.73
N VAL A 113 5.09 -10.86 3.73
CA VAL A 113 4.76 -10.60 2.32
C VAL A 113 3.41 -11.22 1.96
N GLN A 114 3.18 -12.47 2.33
CA GLN A 114 1.92 -13.16 2.05
C GLN A 114 0.72 -12.45 2.69
N GLN A 115 0.84 -12.02 3.94
CA GLN A 115 -0.20 -11.25 4.61
C GLN A 115 -0.43 -9.90 3.94
N SER A 116 0.65 -9.18 3.60
CA SER A 116 0.53 -7.89 2.90
C SER A 116 -0.16 -8.04 1.55
N LEU A 117 0.13 -9.12 0.82
CA LEU A 117 -0.53 -9.43 -0.46
C LEU A 117 -2.01 -9.80 -0.32
N LEU A 118 -2.43 -10.37 0.82
CA LEU A 118 -3.83 -10.64 1.09
C LEU A 118 -4.62 -9.38 1.46
N GLU A 119 -3.99 -8.44 2.15
CA GLU A 119 -4.63 -7.27 2.72
C GLU A 119 -4.56 -6.03 1.83
N ASN A 120 -3.58 -5.97 0.92
CA ASN A 120 -3.26 -4.79 0.13
C ASN A 120 -3.13 -5.11 -1.36
N THR A 121 -3.22 -4.08 -2.17
CA THR A 121 -2.86 -4.16 -3.59
C THR A 121 -1.36 -3.99 -3.74
N LEU A 122 -0.70 -4.91 -4.45
CA LEU A 122 0.73 -4.81 -4.76
C LEU A 122 0.94 -4.01 -6.05
N CYS A 123 1.83 -3.03 -5.96
CA CYS A 123 2.35 -2.29 -7.10
C CYS A 123 3.84 -2.59 -7.27
N MET A 124 4.22 -3.14 -8.40
CA MET A 124 5.61 -3.49 -8.73
C MET A 124 6.22 -2.42 -9.63
N ILE A 125 7.32 -1.83 -9.18
CA ILE A 125 8.02 -0.74 -9.87
C ILE A 125 9.49 -1.14 -10.02
N GLY A 126 10.01 -1.10 -11.25
CA GLY A 126 11.40 -1.50 -11.52
C GLY A 126 11.69 -2.98 -11.25
N PHE A 127 10.66 -3.82 -11.29
CA PHE A 127 10.74 -5.24 -10.94
C PHE A 127 10.45 -6.12 -12.16
N SER A 128 11.34 -7.07 -12.46
CA SER A 128 11.23 -7.90 -13.67
C SER A 128 10.15 -8.99 -13.58
N GLY A 129 9.66 -9.31 -12.39
CA GLY A 129 8.75 -10.43 -12.14
C GLY A 129 9.42 -11.81 -12.20
N ASN A 130 10.74 -11.89 -12.31
CA ASN A 130 11.48 -13.14 -12.48
C ASN A 130 12.03 -13.68 -11.14
N ASP A 131 11.82 -13.00 -10.02
CA ASP A 131 12.27 -13.46 -8.71
C ASP A 131 11.57 -14.76 -8.31
N PRO A 132 12.30 -15.84 -7.99
CA PRO A 132 11.71 -17.14 -7.66
C PRO A 132 10.84 -17.10 -6.40
N ASN A 133 11.22 -16.32 -5.38
CA ASN A 133 10.44 -16.17 -4.17
C ASN A 133 9.11 -15.48 -4.45
N PHE A 134 9.14 -14.42 -5.27
CA PHE A 134 7.94 -13.70 -5.69
C PHE A 134 6.95 -14.63 -6.43
N ASN A 135 7.44 -15.43 -7.36
CA ASN A 135 6.59 -16.39 -8.08
C ASN A 135 5.96 -17.43 -7.12
N ASN A 136 6.70 -17.87 -6.11
CA ASN A 136 6.19 -18.76 -5.08
C ASN A 136 5.10 -18.10 -4.23
N TRP A 137 5.24 -16.81 -3.86
CA TRP A 137 4.23 -16.09 -3.08
C TRP A 137 2.93 -15.88 -3.84
N ILE A 138 3.02 -15.54 -5.14
CA ILE A 138 1.83 -15.43 -6.00
C ILE A 138 1.14 -16.79 -6.16
N GLY A 139 1.92 -17.84 -6.39
CA GLY A 139 1.40 -19.19 -6.45
C GLY A 139 0.64 -19.56 -5.18
N TRP A 140 1.24 -19.31 -4.03
CA TRP A 140 0.62 -19.59 -2.73
C TRP A 140 -0.72 -18.86 -2.54
N ILE A 141 -0.82 -17.57 -2.92
CA ILE A 141 -2.08 -16.84 -2.80
C ILE A 141 -3.16 -17.45 -3.69
N ARG A 142 -2.82 -17.78 -4.92
CA ARG A 142 -3.77 -18.39 -5.86
C ARG A 142 -4.22 -19.77 -5.43
N ASP A 143 -3.33 -20.57 -4.85
CA ASP A 143 -3.64 -21.90 -4.34
C ASP A 143 -4.57 -21.84 -3.12
N ASN A 144 -4.47 -20.79 -2.30
CA ASN A 144 -5.29 -20.63 -1.10
C ASN A 144 -6.63 -19.93 -1.35
N LEU A 145 -6.71 -18.97 -2.28
CA LEU A 145 -7.92 -18.18 -2.54
C LEU A 145 -8.69 -18.64 -3.80
N GLY A 146 -8.07 -19.41 -4.67
CA GLY A 146 -8.54 -19.64 -6.03
C GLY A 146 -8.12 -18.49 -6.97
N ALA A 147 -7.93 -18.83 -8.25
CA ALA A 147 -7.42 -17.84 -9.23
C ALA A 147 -8.40 -16.67 -9.43
N GLU A 148 -9.69 -16.91 -9.32
CA GLU A 148 -10.77 -15.92 -9.46
C GLU A 148 -10.90 -14.97 -8.26
N ASN A 149 -10.46 -15.38 -7.07
CA ASN A 149 -10.53 -14.61 -5.84
C ASN A 149 -9.19 -13.97 -5.45
N ALA A 150 -8.11 -14.39 -6.09
CA ALA A 150 -6.79 -13.82 -5.83
C ALA A 150 -6.74 -12.35 -6.27
N PRO A 151 -6.15 -11.44 -5.47
CA PRO A 151 -6.09 -10.03 -5.80
C PRO A 151 -5.26 -9.79 -7.07
N TYR A 152 -5.62 -8.76 -7.82
CA TYR A 152 -4.78 -8.29 -8.91
C TYR A 152 -3.56 -7.56 -8.38
N LEU A 153 -2.43 -7.80 -9.04
CA LEU A 153 -1.14 -7.16 -8.81
C LEU A 153 -0.84 -6.28 -10.02
N TYR A 154 -0.22 -5.14 -9.82
CA TYR A 154 0.06 -4.19 -10.89
C TYR A 154 1.55 -4.09 -11.14
N LEU A 155 1.97 -4.34 -12.39
CA LEU A 155 3.34 -4.15 -12.85
C LEU A 155 3.42 -2.86 -13.67
N LEU A 156 4.09 -1.84 -13.14
CA LEU A 156 4.34 -0.59 -13.85
C LEU A 156 5.58 -0.79 -14.73
N SER A 157 5.40 -0.77 -16.04
CA SER A 157 6.46 -0.93 -17.02
C SER A 157 6.63 0.35 -17.85
N HIS A 158 7.86 0.83 -17.97
CA HIS A 158 8.20 1.93 -18.87
C HIS A 158 8.51 1.43 -20.30
N GLU A 159 8.63 0.12 -20.47
CA GLU A 159 8.86 -0.52 -21.76
C GLU A 159 7.61 -1.28 -22.18
N ALA A 160 7.36 -1.28 -23.49
CA ALA A 160 6.29 -2.06 -24.07
C ALA A 160 6.48 -3.56 -23.78
N VAL A 161 5.44 -4.17 -23.22
CA VAL A 161 5.43 -5.61 -22.92
C VAL A 161 4.72 -6.35 -24.04
N SER A 162 5.37 -7.38 -24.61
CA SER A 162 4.77 -8.19 -25.67
C SER A 162 3.44 -8.81 -25.24
N ASP A 163 2.51 -8.99 -26.18
CA ASP A 163 1.19 -9.57 -25.92
C ASP A 163 1.26 -10.95 -25.25
N VAL A 164 2.22 -11.77 -25.69
CA VAL A 164 2.45 -13.09 -25.10
C VAL A 164 2.81 -12.99 -23.62
N ARG A 165 3.72 -12.05 -23.28
CA ARG A 165 4.13 -11.83 -21.89
C ARG A 165 3.02 -11.19 -21.07
N ARG A 166 2.26 -10.26 -21.66
CA ARG A 166 1.08 -9.62 -21.03
C ARG A 166 0.03 -10.68 -20.66
N GLU A 167 -0.30 -11.57 -21.60
CA GLU A 167 -1.23 -12.67 -21.38
C GLU A 167 -0.72 -13.66 -20.32
N TRP A 168 0.57 -14.00 -20.35
CA TRP A 168 1.18 -14.88 -19.37
C TRP A 168 1.14 -14.30 -17.95
N LEU A 169 1.36 -12.98 -17.80
CA LEU A 169 1.24 -12.26 -16.53
C LEU A 169 -0.22 -12.16 -16.09
N HIS A 170 -1.12 -11.86 -17.01
CA HIS A 170 -2.56 -11.75 -16.72
C HIS A 170 -3.13 -13.06 -16.17
N ARG A 171 -2.74 -14.21 -16.69
CA ARG A 171 -3.10 -15.52 -16.13
C ARG A 171 -2.59 -15.76 -14.71
N ARG A 172 -1.70 -14.92 -14.21
CA ARG A 172 -1.20 -14.91 -12.84
C ARG A 172 -1.77 -13.79 -11.99
N ASN A 173 -2.85 -13.17 -12.45
CA ASN A 173 -3.48 -12.01 -11.82
C ASN A 173 -2.54 -10.77 -11.79
N ILE A 174 -1.58 -10.67 -12.70
CA ILE A 174 -0.68 -9.53 -12.84
C ILE A 174 -1.12 -8.70 -14.03
N ILE A 175 -1.56 -7.47 -13.76
CA ILE A 175 -1.93 -6.48 -14.76
C ILE A 175 -0.69 -5.64 -15.08
N VAL A 176 -0.29 -5.64 -16.34
CA VAL A 176 0.78 -4.76 -16.82
C VAL A 176 0.17 -3.41 -17.15
N VAL A 177 0.66 -2.38 -16.49
CA VAL A 177 0.39 -0.99 -16.81
C VAL A 177 1.54 -0.48 -17.65
N ASP A 178 1.32 -0.30 -18.93
CA ASP A 178 2.30 0.24 -19.86
C ASP A 178 2.33 1.76 -19.73
N LEU A 179 3.34 2.25 -19.05
CA LEU A 179 3.49 3.67 -18.76
C LEU A 179 3.85 4.47 -20.01
N SER A 180 4.46 3.83 -21.02
CA SER A 180 4.82 4.49 -22.26
C SER A 180 3.61 4.81 -23.16
N GLU A 181 2.50 4.08 -22.98
CA GLU A 181 1.22 4.38 -23.63
C GLU A 181 0.50 5.56 -22.96
N ILE A 182 0.79 5.80 -21.68
CA ILE A 182 0.10 6.82 -20.85
C ILE A 182 0.88 8.14 -20.84
N PHE A 183 2.21 8.05 -20.71
CA PHE A 183 3.09 9.20 -20.55
C PHE A 183 4.10 9.25 -21.70
N SER A 184 4.09 10.37 -22.42
CA SER A 184 5.09 10.64 -23.46
C SER A 184 6.29 11.35 -22.85
N ALA A 185 7.40 10.62 -22.70
CA ALA A 185 8.62 11.19 -22.16
C ALA A 185 9.86 10.57 -22.84
N GLU A 186 10.96 11.34 -22.86
CA GLU A 186 12.19 10.98 -23.58
C GLU A 186 13.06 9.94 -22.84
N SER A 187 12.77 9.67 -21.58
CA SER A 187 13.57 8.75 -20.77
C SER A 187 12.72 7.96 -19.77
N PRO A 188 13.17 6.75 -19.38
CA PRO A 188 12.53 5.97 -18.32
C PRO A 188 12.38 6.76 -17.01
N TYR A 189 13.38 7.58 -16.68
CA TYR A 189 13.33 8.44 -15.49
C TYR A 189 12.13 9.38 -15.55
N ALA A 190 11.94 10.10 -16.65
CA ALA A 190 10.85 11.06 -16.81
C ALA A 190 9.46 10.37 -16.83
N ILE A 191 9.36 9.16 -17.39
CA ILE A 191 8.12 8.36 -17.34
C ILE A 191 7.75 8.03 -15.90
N TYR A 192 8.68 7.51 -15.10
CA TYR A 192 8.43 7.21 -13.69
C TYR A 192 8.17 8.49 -12.89
N GLU A 193 8.84 9.58 -13.17
CA GLU A 193 8.61 10.87 -12.50
C GLU A 193 7.17 11.35 -12.72
N GLN A 194 6.70 11.38 -13.97
CA GLN A 194 5.31 11.74 -14.30
C GLN A 194 4.30 10.77 -13.67
N THR A 195 4.61 9.48 -13.65
CA THR A 195 3.77 8.46 -13.01
C THR A 195 3.60 8.72 -11.52
N LEU A 196 4.70 8.96 -10.80
CA LEU A 196 4.67 9.20 -9.36
C LEU A 196 3.98 10.52 -9.01
N ASP A 197 4.18 11.56 -9.83
CA ASP A 197 3.47 12.84 -9.69
C ASP A 197 1.96 12.67 -9.94
N TYR A 198 1.57 11.91 -10.96
CA TYR A 198 0.18 11.59 -11.22
C TYR A 198 -0.48 10.84 -10.04
N LEU A 199 0.20 9.81 -9.53
CA LEU A 199 -0.31 9.05 -8.38
C LEU A 199 -0.44 9.92 -7.12
N TRP A 200 0.53 10.81 -6.88
CA TRP A 200 0.48 11.75 -5.76
C TRP A 200 -0.67 12.75 -5.90
N ASN A 201 -0.87 13.31 -7.09
CA ASN A 201 -1.95 14.25 -7.34
C ASN A 201 -3.32 13.58 -7.18
N ALA A 202 -3.51 12.38 -7.76
CA ALA A 202 -4.73 11.61 -7.61
C ALA A 202 -5.01 11.26 -6.14
N TYR A 203 -3.99 10.87 -5.38
CA TYR A 203 -4.11 10.64 -3.94
C TYR A 203 -4.50 11.92 -3.20
N SER A 204 -3.85 13.04 -3.51
CA SER A 204 -4.09 14.33 -2.87
C SER A 204 -5.49 14.86 -3.17
N GLU A 205 -5.95 14.75 -4.41
CA GLU A 205 -7.31 15.10 -4.82
C GLU A 205 -8.36 14.22 -4.12
N PHE A 206 -8.13 12.91 -4.08
CA PHE A 206 -9.02 11.99 -3.38
C PHE A 206 -9.12 12.31 -1.89
N HIS A 207 -7.99 12.63 -1.25
CA HIS A 207 -7.98 13.03 0.17
C HIS A 207 -8.50 14.45 0.39
N ALA A 208 -8.26 15.39 -0.53
CA ALA A 208 -8.84 16.73 -0.47
C ALA A 208 -10.36 16.69 -0.65
N THR A 209 -10.86 15.88 -1.59
CA THR A 209 -12.30 15.65 -1.76
C THR A 209 -12.88 14.82 -0.61
N GLY A 210 -12.14 13.87 -0.05
CA GLY A 210 -12.52 13.10 1.13
C GLY A 210 -12.48 13.91 2.43
N GLN A 211 -11.59 14.91 2.54
CA GLN A 211 -11.59 15.89 3.63
C GLN A 211 -12.68 16.95 3.47
N ASN A 212 -13.16 17.19 2.26
CA ASN A 212 -14.35 17.98 1.95
C ASN A 212 -15.68 17.23 2.20
N TRP A 213 -15.64 16.13 2.96
CA TRP A 213 -16.75 15.72 3.80
C TRP A 213 -16.97 16.80 4.88
N LYS A 214 -17.06 18.04 4.44
CA LYS A 214 -17.67 19.06 5.28
C LYS A 214 -19.10 18.59 5.47
N ILE A 215 -19.46 18.44 6.71
CA ILE A 215 -20.86 18.21 7.14
C ILE A 215 -21.82 19.09 6.32
N GLU A 216 -21.40 20.31 6.00
CA GLU A 216 -22.07 21.29 5.13
C GLU A 216 -22.31 20.83 3.68
N GLN A 217 -21.48 19.98 3.09
CA GLN A 217 -21.71 19.40 1.75
C GLN A 217 -22.55 18.14 1.79
N LEU A 218 -22.41 17.32 2.85
CA LEU A 218 -23.23 16.13 3.08
C LEU A 218 -24.68 16.48 3.38
N LEU A 219 -24.89 17.56 4.12
CA LEU A 219 -26.18 17.94 4.66
C LEU A 219 -26.81 19.12 3.90
N GLY A 220 -26.14 19.68 2.88
CA GLY A 220 -26.53 20.95 2.28
C GLY A 220 -26.37 22.11 3.27
N LYS A 221 -26.20 23.32 2.79
CA LYS A 221 -25.87 24.52 3.58
C LYS A 221 -26.89 24.89 4.69
N ASN A 222 -27.98 24.13 4.85
CA ASN A 222 -29.13 24.50 5.70
C ASN A 222 -29.73 23.37 6.55
N LEU A 223 -28.98 22.30 6.84
CA LEU A 223 -29.43 21.35 7.85
C LEU A 223 -29.09 21.90 9.23
N ASN A 224 -30.01 22.70 9.77
CA ASN A 224 -30.08 23.05 11.17
C ASN A 224 -30.21 21.75 12.02
N HIS A 225 -29.95 21.83 13.32
CA HIS A 225 -30.06 20.73 14.30
C HIS A 225 -31.42 19.98 14.29
N THR A 226 -32.36 20.40 13.47
CA THR A 226 -33.73 19.87 13.31
C THR A 226 -33.95 19.07 12.03
N ALA A 227 -32.90 18.71 11.29
CA ALA A 227 -33.06 17.94 10.06
C ALA A 227 -33.65 16.55 10.38
N SER A 228 -34.77 16.24 9.73
CA SER A 228 -35.42 14.95 9.89
C SER A 228 -34.52 13.81 9.46
N ILE A 229 -34.51 12.71 10.24
CA ILE A 229 -33.84 11.46 9.88
C ILE A 229 -34.17 11.01 8.45
N LYS A 230 -35.39 11.24 7.97
CA LYS A 230 -35.81 10.91 6.61
C LYS A 230 -35.01 11.65 5.56
N GLU A 231 -34.48 12.83 5.86
CA GLU A 231 -33.63 13.64 4.95
C GLU A 231 -32.14 13.23 5.04
N VAL A 232 -31.67 12.86 6.21
CA VAL A 232 -30.27 12.49 6.47
C VAL A 232 -29.95 11.06 6.03
N LEU A 233 -30.87 10.12 6.23
CA LEU A 233 -30.69 8.70 5.96
C LEU A 233 -30.38 8.37 4.49
N PRO A 234 -31.04 8.96 3.46
CA PRO A 234 -30.68 8.76 2.05
C PRO A 234 -29.28 9.27 1.71
N ILE A 235 -28.88 10.40 2.32
CA ILE A 235 -27.55 11.00 2.12
C ILE A 235 -26.47 10.10 2.72
N LEU A 236 -26.66 9.61 3.93
CA LEU A 236 -25.73 8.66 4.57
C LEU A 236 -25.66 7.34 3.80
N LYS A 237 -26.79 6.84 3.30
CA LYS A 237 -26.85 5.61 2.50
C LYS A 237 -26.10 5.76 1.17
N LYS A 238 -26.35 6.84 0.43
CA LYS A 238 -25.66 7.17 -0.82
C LYS A 238 -24.15 7.31 -0.62
N ASN A 239 -23.72 7.94 0.47
CA ASN A 239 -22.32 8.12 0.78
C ASN A 239 -21.65 6.82 1.30
N ARG A 240 -22.39 5.93 1.96
CA ARG A 240 -21.92 4.60 2.32
C ARG A 240 -21.63 3.73 1.09
N GLU A 241 -22.46 3.83 0.05
CA GLU A 241 -22.25 3.12 -1.22
C GLU A 241 -21.01 3.64 -1.97
N ASN A 242 -20.68 4.94 -1.81
CA ASN A 242 -19.51 5.57 -2.41
C ASN A 242 -18.23 5.46 -1.53
N CYS A 243 -18.32 4.97 -0.29
CA CYS A 243 -17.22 4.88 0.65
C CYS A 243 -16.87 3.41 0.95
N PRO A 244 -16.03 2.77 0.13
CA PRO A 244 -15.85 1.32 0.13
C PRO A 244 -15.24 0.74 1.42
N LYS A 245 -14.63 1.52 2.31
CA LYS A 245 -14.04 0.98 3.56
C LYS A 245 -14.07 2.00 4.71
N VAL A 246 -15.07 1.90 5.57
CA VAL A 246 -15.14 2.63 6.85
C VAL A 246 -13.91 2.37 7.76
N LEU A 247 -13.26 1.23 7.59
CA LEU A 247 -12.08 0.82 8.37
C LEU A 247 -10.79 1.59 8.02
N THR A 248 -10.76 2.29 6.88
CA THR A 248 -9.60 3.10 6.44
C THR A 248 -9.71 4.59 6.76
N LEU A 249 -10.70 4.99 7.53
CA LEU A 249 -10.84 6.38 7.95
C LEU A 249 -9.73 6.75 8.93
N SER A 250 -9.10 7.91 8.73
CA SER A 250 -8.19 8.51 9.70
C SER A 250 -8.89 8.70 11.05
N ASP A 251 -8.13 8.76 12.14
CA ASP A 251 -8.70 8.92 13.49
C ASP A 251 -9.58 10.18 13.60
N SER A 252 -9.19 11.27 12.93
CA SER A 252 -10.01 12.48 12.82
C SER A 252 -11.37 12.23 12.13
N ASN A 253 -11.41 11.42 11.10
CA ASN A 253 -12.65 11.08 10.40
C ASN A 253 -13.49 10.07 11.19
N ARG A 254 -12.87 9.17 11.96
CA ARG A 254 -13.59 8.29 12.90
C ARG A 254 -14.28 9.08 14.00
N GLU A 255 -13.61 10.06 14.60
CA GLU A 255 -14.22 10.94 15.61
C GLU A 255 -15.37 11.77 15.04
N ARG A 256 -15.23 12.29 13.83
CA ARG A 256 -16.33 12.98 13.13
C ARG A 256 -17.51 12.06 12.86
N LEU A 257 -17.27 10.81 12.43
CA LEU A 257 -18.33 9.81 12.24
C LEU A 257 -19.02 9.45 13.56
N LYS A 258 -18.26 9.28 14.66
CA LYS A 258 -18.81 9.07 15.99
C LYS A 258 -19.70 10.23 16.43
N HIS A 259 -19.28 11.45 16.18
CA HIS A 259 -20.04 12.66 16.48
C HIS A 259 -21.35 12.71 15.67
N LEU A 260 -21.31 12.43 14.35
CA LEU A 260 -22.49 12.33 13.51
C LEU A 260 -23.47 11.26 13.98
N LEU A 261 -22.95 10.09 14.35
CA LEU A 261 -23.77 9.00 14.89
C LEU A 261 -24.38 9.38 16.25
N SER A 262 -23.70 10.16 17.08
CA SER A 262 -24.24 10.65 18.34
C SER A 262 -25.39 11.64 18.10
N ILE A 263 -25.25 12.57 17.15
CA ILE A 263 -26.32 13.49 16.75
C ILE A 263 -27.52 12.72 16.21
N ALA A 264 -27.31 11.76 15.31
CA ALA A 264 -28.39 10.92 14.77
C ALA A 264 -29.12 10.13 15.87
N ARG A 265 -28.40 9.64 16.89
CA ARG A 265 -29.00 8.97 18.06
C ARG A 265 -29.82 9.92 18.92
N SER A 266 -29.34 11.16 19.16
CA SER A 266 -30.09 12.16 19.92
C SER A 266 -31.40 12.54 19.22
N ILE A 267 -31.37 12.75 17.91
CA ILE A 267 -32.56 13.04 17.11
C ILE A 267 -33.57 11.88 17.14
N LEU A 268 -33.09 10.63 17.09
CA LEU A 268 -33.93 9.44 17.22
C LEU A 268 -34.59 9.34 18.60
N ALA A 269 -33.83 9.64 19.65
CA ALA A 269 -34.35 9.61 21.03
C ALA A 269 -35.43 10.67 21.25
N GLU A 270 -35.23 11.89 20.71
CA GLU A 270 -36.24 12.97 20.79
C GLU A 270 -37.53 12.63 20.02
N GLN A 271 -37.42 11.98 18.85
CA GLN A 271 -38.59 11.55 18.08
C GLN A 271 -39.34 10.38 18.73
N CYS A 272 -38.65 9.49 19.42
CA CYS A 272 -39.31 8.45 20.22
C CYS A 272 -40.07 9.04 21.41
N SER A 273 -39.47 10.01 22.11
CA SER A 273 -40.11 10.69 23.26
C SER A 273 -41.32 11.54 22.86
N GLN A 274 -41.31 12.14 21.67
CA GLN A 274 -42.47 12.88 21.13
C GLN A 274 -43.63 11.95 20.74
N LYS A 275 -43.33 10.76 20.19
CA LYS A 275 -44.37 9.77 19.89
C LYS A 275 -45.07 9.21 21.11
N ASP A 276 -44.35 9.03 22.21
CA ASP A 276 -44.91 8.54 23.46
C ASP A 276 -45.78 9.62 24.10
N SER A 277 -45.47 10.92 23.99
CA SER A 277 -46.31 12.03 24.46
C SER A 277 -47.56 12.28 23.59
N ASP A 278 -47.51 12.02 22.30
CA ASP A 278 -48.68 12.16 21.43
C ASP A 278 -49.68 10.99 21.57
N THR A 279 -49.19 9.80 21.96
CA THR A 279 -50.01 8.64 22.28
C THR A 279 -50.71 8.74 23.64
N GLU A 280 -50.14 9.45 24.62
CA GLU A 280 -50.79 9.72 25.91
C GLU A 280 -51.88 10.79 25.81
N ASN A 281 -51.78 11.74 24.88
CA ASN A 281 -52.77 12.76 24.65
C ASN A 281 -53.96 12.35 23.80
N GLU A 282 -53.94 11.18 23.15
CA GLU A 282 -55.10 10.62 22.40
C GLU A 282 -55.92 9.65 23.25
N ILE A 283 -55.59 9.44 24.51
CA ILE A 283 -56.28 8.51 25.45
C ILE A 283 -57.02 9.27 26.57
N GLU A 284 -56.93 10.62 26.65
CA GLU A 284 -57.81 11.44 27.49
C GLU A 284 -58.92 12.07 26.62
#